data_aad8b88f3fd23ddf19a6fa43a6cb998d
#
_entry.id   aad8b88f3fd23ddf19a6fa43a6cb998d
#
_cell.length_a   1.000
_cell.length_b   1.000
_cell.length_c   1.000
_cell.angle_alpha   90.00
_cell.angle_beta   90.00
_cell.angle_gamma   90.00
#
_symmetry.space_group_name_H-M   'P 1'
#
loop_
_entity.id
_entity.type
_entity.pdbx_description
1 polymer ?
#
loop_
_entity_poly.entity_id
_entity_poly.type
_entity_poly.pdbx_seq_one_letter_code
_entity_poly.pdbx_strand_id
1 'polypeptide(L)'
;MVNGNLWHEIHSRFKLKETKKSIARSLGLDVRTVRRILRQRAPAPYHREGLEGGTLLTPYEEHIRQRLPAVGWCAQSIFEEIGPMGYTGGYATVRRFVQPLREEATREATVRFETPPGRQGQVDWGQCWSTITGRSVRVHLFVMALGYSRRLFARGTQDEKLPTFIGCHEEAFDHFGGMTHEYLYDNPKTVVLSRDFEGSRIQWNPVFWDFSSYRGFQPRVCRPYRAQTKGKVESGVKYVKRFLRGKAFDSLEQLNEALMSWIATVADERIHGTTHRKPSEMFLEEKDLLHDHRGRPPYVIQDRALRHVAKDCLVSFETNRYSVPFRFVGQPVEVQGEANRVLIYHDGKLIVTHPRCEGRHRCQTDRAHYTGIYHRERPDMTALRFPLPPVDTEVQVRDLAFYEGLVEGGAR
;
A
#
# COMPACT_ATOMS: atom_id res chain seq x y z
N MET A 1 5.21 46.16 -14.29
CA MET A 1 6.16 45.07 -14.56
C MET A 1 6.10 44.70 -16.03
N VAL A 2 7.19 44.65 -16.75
CA VAL A 2 7.21 44.18 -18.15
C VAL A 2 7.46 42.68 -18.12
N ASN A 3 6.42 41.95 -18.36
CA ASN A 3 6.47 40.49 -18.42
C ASN A 3 6.92 40.08 -19.84
N GLY A 4 7.57 38.92 -20.01
CA GLY A 4 8.05 38.42 -21.31
C GLY A 4 6.95 38.39 -22.39
N ASN A 5 5.72 38.11 -22.03
CA ASN A 5 4.57 38.14 -22.93
C ASN A 5 4.29 39.54 -23.47
N LEU A 6 4.41 40.57 -22.62
CA LEU A 6 4.24 41.96 -23.01
C LEU A 6 5.33 42.43 -23.97
N TRP A 7 6.58 41.96 -23.77
CA TRP A 7 7.69 42.23 -24.69
C TRP A 7 7.42 41.65 -26.09
N HIS A 8 7.01 40.39 -26.14
CA HIS A 8 6.65 39.71 -27.40
C HIS A 8 5.48 40.38 -28.11
N GLU A 9 4.45 40.79 -27.38
CA GLU A 9 3.27 41.43 -27.93
C GLU A 9 3.64 42.82 -28.55
N ILE A 10 4.41 43.64 -27.86
CA ILE A 10 4.86 44.95 -28.37
C ILE A 10 5.71 44.80 -29.63
N HIS A 11 6.64 43.85 -29.66
CA HIS A 11 7.49 43.59 -30.81
C HIS A 11 6.70 43.03 -32.00
N SER A 12 5.73 42.16 -31.78
CA SER A 12 4.84 41.58 -32.79
C SER A 12 3.98 42.64 -33.45
N ARG A 13 3.31 43.48 -32.66
CA ARG A 13 2.48 44.60 -33.17
C ARG A 13 3.29 45.64 -33.93
N PHE A 14 4.51 45.96 -33.44
CA PHE A 14 5.39 46.87 -34.16
C PHE A 14 5.88 46.32 -35.50
N LYS A 15 6.15 45.01 -35.60
CA LYS A 15 6.43 44.33 -36.88
C LYS A 15 5.24 44.39 -37.86
N LEU A 16 4.01 44.38 -37.35
CA LEU A 16 2.77 44.55 -38.12
C LEU A 16 2.51 46.04 -38.53
N LYS A 17 3.55 46.91 -38.38
CA LYS A 17 3.52 48.36 -38.74
C LYS A 17 2.56 49.19 -37.87
N GLU A 18 2.15 48.71 -36.70
CA GLU A 18 1.35 49.50 -35.77
C GLU A 18 2.22 50.62 -35.16
N THR A 19 1.63 51.82 -35.01
CA THR A 19 2.41 52.96 -34.49
C THR A 19 2.66 52.82 -32.98
N LYS A 20 3.83 53.34 -32.50
CA LYS A 20 4.18 53.28 -31.07
C LYS A 20 3.14 53.94 -30.16
N LYS A 21 2.42 54.97 -30.67
CA LYS A 21 1.33 55.64 -29.96
C LYS A 21 0.08 54.75 -29.88
N SER A 22 -0.24 54.02 -30.94
CA SER A 22 -1.36 53.07 -30.98
C SER A 22 -1.11 51.92 -30.00
N ILE A 23 0.07 51.28 -30.05
CA ILE A 23 0.48 50.21 -29.17
C ILE A 23 0.42 50.64 -27.69
N ALA A 24 0.91 51.84 -27.40
CA ALA A 24 0.89 52.41 -26.05
C ALA A 24 -0.55 52.59 -25.54
N ARG A 25 -1.44 53.13 -26.40
CA ARG A 25 -2.84 53.38 -26.05
C ARG A 25 -3.60 52.07 -25.83
N SER A 26 -3.43 51.09 -26.71
CA SER A 26 -4.13 49.83 -26.64
C SER A 26 -3.70 48.94 -25.45
N LEU A 27 -2.44 49.06 -25.00
CA LEU A 27 -1.89 48.30 -23.89
C LEU A 27 -1.89 49.07 -22.55
N GLY A 28 -2.45 50.30 -22.53
CA GLY A 28 -2.48 51.13 -21.31
C GLY A 28 -1.07 51.54 -20.81
N LEU A 29 -0.10 51.69 -21.74
CA LEU A 29 1.29 51.96 -21.42
C LEU A 29 1.68 53.38 -21.83
N ASP A 30 2.70 53.93 -21.17
CA ASP A 30 3.36 55.14 -21.64
C ASP A 30 4.17 54.87 -22.92
N VAL A 31 4.14 55.79 -23.89
CA VAL A 31 4.90 55.69 -25.16
C VAL A 31 6.40 55.57 -24.93
N ARG A 32 6.95 56.16 -23.83
CA ARG A 32 8.36 56.01 -23.45
C ARG A 32 8.67 54.56 -23.09
N THR A 33 7.74 53.87 -22.40
CA THR A 33 7.84 52.44 -22.06
C THR A 33 7.89 51.60 -23.32
N VAL A 34 7.00 51.80 -24.29
CA VAL A 34 6.99 51.08 -25.57
C VAL A 34 8.32 51.34 -26.33
N ARG A 35 8.83 52.58 -26.37
CA ARG A 35 10.13 52.90 -27.00
C ARG A 35 11.29 52.19 -26.32
N ARG A 36 11.29 52.08 -24.97
CA ARG A 36 12.32 51.38 -24.19
C ARG A 36 12.31 49.91 -24.51
N ILE A 37 11.13 49.27 -24.52
CA ILE A 37 10.97 47.85 -24.80
C ILE A 37 11.43 47.51 -26.23
N LEU A 38 11.08 48.33 -27.22
CA LEU A 38 11.51 48.12 -28.61
C LEU A 38 13.02 48.29 -28.84
N ARG A 39 13.75 48.90 -27.91
CA ARG A 39 15.23 48.95 -27.95
C ARG A 39 15.90 47.71 -27.35
N GLN A 40 15.14 46.89 -26.60
CA GLN A 40 15.66 45.68 -25.99
C GLN A 40 15.69 44.53 -27.02
N ARG A 41 16.86 43.88 -27.21
CA ARG A 41 17.01 42.74 -28.13
C ARG A 41 16.37 41.46 -27.61
N ALA A 42 16.17 41.33 -26.28
CA ALA A 42 15.50 40.21 -25.61
C ALA A 42 14.73 40.72 -24.38
N PRO A 43 13.70 40.02 -23.90
CA PRO A 43 13.05 40.35 -22.65
C PRO A 43 14.10 40.28 -21.53
N ALA A 44 14.32 41.41 -20.83
CA ALA A 44 15.23 41.43 -19.70
C ALA A 44 14.67 40.52 -18.59
N PRO A 45 15.46 39.57 -18.08
CA PRO A 45 15.07 38.87 -16.88
C PRO A 45 14.89 39.90 -15.75
N TYR A 46 13.86 39.68 -14.92
CA TYR A 46 13.61 40.53 -13.77
C TYR A 46 14.77 40.38 -12.78
N HIS A 47 15.75 41.28 -12.82
CA HIS A 47 16.71 41.45 -11.74
C HIS A 47 16.17 42.51 -10.77
N ARG A 48 15.93 42.10 -9.55
CA ARG A 48 15.70 43.01 -8.43
C ARG A 48 17.06 43.59 -8.06
N GLU A 49 17.40 44.72 -8.62
CA GLU A 49 18.55 45.52 -8.14
C GLU A 49 18.25 45.93 -6.70
N GLY A 50 19.08 45.55 -5.74
CA GLY A 50 19.02 46.03 -4.37
C GLY A 50 18.83 45.05 -3.26
N LEU A 51 19.43 43.85 -3.30
CA LEU A 51 19.76 43.09 -2.10
C LEU A 51 21.20 42.57 -2.24
N GLU A 52 22.18 43.44 -2.06
CA GLU A 52 23.55 43.07 -1.63
C GLU A 52 23.59 42.64 -0.16
N GLY A 53 22.43 42.38 0.44
CA GLY A 53 22.28 41.76 1.75
C GLY A 53 21.79 40.33 1.55
N GLY A 54 22.59 39.34 1.90
CA GLY A 54 22.20 37.93 1.90
C GLY A 54 20.86 37.72 2.61
N THR A 55 20.19 36.64 2.31
CA THR A 55 18.95 36.25 2.99
C THR A 55 19.28 35.85 4.44
N LEU A 56 18.29 35.85 5.35
CA LEU A 56 18.44 35.31 6.71
C LEU A 56 19.04 33.88 6.71
N LEU A 57 18.94 33.17 5.60
CA LEU A 57 19.48 31.83 5.44
C LEU A 57 20.94 31.80 5.02
N THR A 58 21.46 32.88 4.42
CA THR A 58 22.83 32.93 3.87
C THR A 58 23.93 32.50 4.85
N PRO A 59 23.90 32.88 6.14
CA PRO A 59 24.91 32.38 7.11
C PRO A 59 24.88 30.88 7.33
N TYR A 60 23.79 30.21 7.01
CA TYR A 60 23.57 28.79 7.26
C TYR A 60 23.72 27.93 6.00
N GLU A 61 23.85 28.50 4.82
CA GLU A 61 23.83 27.79 3.54
C GLU A 61 24.91 26.71 3.44
N GLU A 62 26.12 27.03 3.89
CA GLU A 62 27.23 26.06 3.87
C GLU A 62 26.97 24.89 4.84
N HIS A 63 26.54 25.18 6.06
CA HIS A 63 26.14 24.19 7.04
C HIS A 63 25.02 23.28 6.48
N ILE A 64 24.01 23.90 5.85
CA ILE A 64 22.90 23.15 5.24
C ILE A 64 23.42 22.18 4.16
N ARG A 65 24.29 22.63 3.26
CA ARG A 65 24.85 21.79 2.19
C ARG A 65 25.61 20.59 2.74
N GLN A 66 26.41 20.79 3.79
CA GLN A 66 27.20 19.73 4.43
C GLN A 66 26.31 18.73 5.16
N ARG A 67 25.23 19.18 5.82
CA ARG A 67 24.36 18.35 6.63
C ARG A 67 23.29 17.61 5.86
N LEU A 68 22.82 18.15 4.73
CA LEU A 68 21.71 17.59 3.93
C LEU A 68 21.84 16.08 3.62
N PRO A 69 22.99 15.55 3.19
CA PRO A 69 23.14 14.11 2.93
C PRO A 69 22.92 13.28 4.19
N ALA A 70 23.43 13.71 5.34
CA ALA A 70 23.36 12.99 6.62
C ALA A 70 21.93 12.93 7.19
N VAL A 71 21.10 13.96 6.91
CA VAL A 71 19.68 14.01 7.33
C VAL A 71 18.72 13.52 6.25
N GLY A 72 19.22 12.76 5.25
CA GLY A 72 18.39 12.19 4.19
C GLY A 72 17.65 13.23 3.35
N TRP A 73 18.26 14.41 3.12
CA TRP A 73 17.68 15.52 2.32
C TRP A 73 16.38 16.08 2.89
N CYS A 74 16.17 15.94 4.21
CA CYS A 74 14.97 16.40 4.91
C CYS A 74 15.08 17.87 5.30
N ALA A 75 14.30 18.74 4.64
CA ALA A 75 14.27 20.17 4.95
C ALA A 75 13.76 20.49 6.36
N GLN A 76 12.89 19.63 6.93
CA GLN A 76 12.36 19.81 8.28
C GLN A 76 13.47 19.59 9.32
N SER A 77 14.27 18.52 9.19
CA SER A 77 15.39 18.25 10.08
C SER A 77 16.43 19.37 10.05
N ILE A 78 16.72 19.90 8.85
CA ILE A 78 17.61 21.06 8.71
C ILE A 78 17.02 22.31 9.40
N PHE A 79 15.73 22.57 9.25
CA PHE A 79 15.07 23.71 9.90
C PHE A 79 15.14 23.60 11.44
N GLU A 80 14.93 22.41 11.97
CA GLU A 80 15.04 22.14 13.42
C GLU A 80 16.49 22.26 13.92
N GLU A 81 17.49 21.89 13.09
CA GLU A 81 18.91 21.98 13.43
C GLU A 81 19.43 23.42 13.44
N ILE A 82 19.04 24.27 12.48
CA ILE A 82 19.52 25.65 12.39
C ILE A 82 18.77 26.63 13.30
N GLY A 83 17.59 26.25 13.81
CA GLY A 83 16.82 27.07 14.75
C GLY A 83 17.62 27.42 16.03
N PRO A 84 18.17 26.45 16.78
CA PRO A 84 19.05 26.69 17.92
C PRO A 84 20.34 27.44 17.58
N MET A 85 20.78 27.42 16.30
CA MET A 85 21.95 28.17 15.82
C MET A 85 21.64 29.64 15.56
N GLY A 86 20.40 30.09 15.80
CA GLY A 86 19.99 31.50 15.68
C GLY A 86 19.22 31.83 14.39
N TYR A 87 18.78 30.83 13.62
CA TYR A 87 17.93 31.10 12.45
C TYR A 87 16.51 31.50 12.87
N THR A 88 16.10 32.72 12.51
CA THR A 88 14.79 33.32 12.83
C THR A 88 13.83 33.34 11.64
N GLY A 89 14.25 32.82 10.50
CA GLY A 89 13.42 32.78 9.29
C GLY A 89 12.41 31.60 9.28
N GLY A 90 11.48 31.61 8.33
CA GLY A 90 10.44 30.61 8.21
C GLY A 90 10.92 29.33 7.50
N TYR A 91 10.29 28.17 7.84
CA TYR A 91 10.50 26.86 7.21
C TYR A 91 10.38 26.89 5.68
N ALA A 92 9.44 27.68 5.13
CA ALA A 92 9.24 27.78 3.67
C ALA A 92 10.51 28.26 2.92
N THR A 93 11.34 29.10 3.56
CA THR A 93 12.61 29.59 2.98
C THR A 93 13.63 28.44 2.94
N VAL A 94 13.78 27.69 4.03
CA VAL A 94 14.66 26.52 4.09
C VAL A 94 14.22 25.46 3.06
N ARG A 95 12.94 25.14 3.00
CA ARG A 95 12.39 24.19 2.02
C ARG A 95 12.69 24.61 0.59
N ARG A 96 12.52 25.89 0.26
CA ARG A 96 12.81 26.44 -1.08
C ARG A 96 14.29 26.33 -1.44
N PHE A 97 15.17 26.51 -0.47
CA PHE A 97 16.61 26.36 -0.65
C PHE A 97 17.04 24.90 -0.81
N VAL A 98 16.49 24.01 0.00
CA VAL A 98 16.81 22.57 -0.01
C VAL A 98 16.28 21.86 -1.25
N GLN A 99 15.12 22.27 -1.77
CA GLN A 99 14.46 21.59 -2.89
C GLN A 99 15.35 21.43 -4.13
N PRO A 100 15.99 22.46 -4.69
CA PRO A 100 16.86 22.32 -5.86
C PRO A 100 18.10 21.47 -5.57
N LEU A 101 18.67 21.56 -4.36
CA LEU A 101 19.83 20.76 -3.96
C LEU A 101 19.46 19.27 -3.86
N ARG A 102 18.28 18.97 -3.34
CA ARG A 102 17.72 17.62 -3.33
C ARG A 102 17.47 17.08 -4.73
N GLU A 103 16.88 17.89 -5.61
CA GLU A 103 16.62 17.52 -7.01
C GLU A 103 17.91 17.26 -7.77
N GLU A 104 18.97 18.01 -7.52
CA GLU A 104 20.29 17.84 -8.12
C GLU A 104 20.96 16.55 -7.61
N ALA A 105 20.96 16.30 -6.30
CA ALA A 105 21.55 15.11 -5.70
C ALA A 105 20.77 13.83 -6.02
N THR A 106 19.46 13.94 -6.24
CA THR A 106 18.60 12.81 -6.64
C THR A 106 18.48 12.63 -8.15
N ARG A 107 19.22 13.39 -8.96
CA ARG A 107 19.37 13.20 -10.41
C ARG A 107 20.19 11.94 -10.72
N GLU A 108 19.85 10.82 -10.11
CA GLU A 108 20.29 9.54 -10.63
C GLU A 108 19.64 9.30 -11.99
N ALA A 109 20.48 9.06 -12.99
CA ALA A 109 19.99 8.69 -14.31
C ALA A 109 19.19 7.40 -14.18
N THR A 110 17.87 7.50 -14.34
CA THR A 110 16.97 6.33 -14.29
C THR A 110 17.14 5.57 -15.58
N VAL A 111 17.85 4.44 -15.53
CA VAL A 111 17.89 3.50 -16.65
C VAL A 111 16.52 2.81 -16.71
N ARG A 112 15.68 3.24 -17.66
CA ARG A 112 14.44 2.55 -17.99
C ARG A 112 14.81 1.25 -18.70
N PHE A 113 14.51 0.12 -18.08
CA PHE A 113 14.67 -1.16 -18.73
C PHE A 113 13.33 -1.65 -19.30
N GLU A 114 13.38 -2.14 -20.51
CA GLU A 114 12.26 -2.82 -21.15
C GLU A 114 12.35 -4.32 -20.84
N THR A 115 11.20 -4.94 -20.65
CA THR A 115 11.12 -6.39 -20.42
C THR A 115 10.72 -7.09 -21.70
N PRO A 116 11.34 -8.24 -22.02
CA PRO A 116 10.88 -9.06 -23.14
C PRO A 116 9.43 -9.50 -22.98
N PRO A 117 8.72 -9.81 -24.08
CA PRO A 117 7.35 -10.29 -24.01
C PRO A 117 7.24 -11.58 -23.20
N GLY A 118 6.16 -11.75 -22.44
CA GLY A 118 5.91 -12.89 -21.57
C GLY A 118 6.80 -12.98 -20.32
N ARG A 119 7.78 -12.10 -20.15
CA ARG A 119 8.79 -12.21 -19.07
C ARG A 119 8.27 -11.75 -17.72
N GLN A 120 7.71 -10.56 -17.63
CA GLN A 120 7.39 -9.94 -16.34
C GLN A 120 6.06 -9.22 -16.35
N GLY A 121 5.24 -9.49 -15.33
CA GLY A 121 4.12 -8.66 -14.91
C GLY A 121 4.47 -7.81 -13.69
N GLN A 122 3.78 -6.70 -13.49
CA GLN A 122 3.92 -5.86 -12.30
C GLN A 122 2.56 -5.72 -11.63
N VAL A 123 2.51 -5.87 -10.31
CA VAL A 123 1.29 -5.82 -9.51
C VAL A 123 1.38 -4.74 -8.46
N ASP A 124 0.32 -3.96 -8.31
CA ASP A 124 0.23 -2.93 -7.29
C ASP A 124 -1.18 -2.76 -6.74
N TRP A 125 -1.26 -2.30 -5.50
CA TRP A 125 -2.48 -1.83 -4.89
C TRP A 125 -2.59 -0.30 -5.00
N GLY A 126 -3.79 0.15 -5.30
CA GLY A 126 -4.17 1.54 -5.17
C GLY A 126 -5.38 1.67 -4.28
N GLN A 127 -5.67 2.87 -3.80
CA GLN A 127 -6.90 3.15 -3.06
C GLN A 127 -7.51 4.44 -3.61
N CYS A 128 -8.83 4.45 -3.77
CA CYS A 128 -9.57 5.64 -4.13
C CYS A 128 -10.91 5.69 -3.41
N TRP A 129 -11.50 6.87 -3.37
CA TRP A 129 -12.88 7.03 -2.95
C TRP A 129 -13.78 7.02 -4.18
N SER A 130 -14.85 6.23 -4.15
CA SER A 130 -15.87 6.18 -5.20
C SER A 130 -17.25 6.29 -4.57
N THR A 131 -18.19 6.84 -5.31
CA THR A 131 -19.59 6.86 -4.87
C THR A 131 -20.26 5.57 -5.30
N ILE A 132 -20.69 4.76 -4.31
CA ILE A 132 -21.42 3.51 -4.54
C ILE A 132 -22.76 3.62 -3.81
N THR A 133 -23.87 3.41 -4.52
CA THR A 133 -25.23 3.56 -3.96
C THR A 133 -25.42 4.91 -3.24
N GLY A 134 -24.89 5.99 -3.82
CA GLY A 134 -24.98 7.35 -3.27
C GLY A 134 -24.08 7.62 -2.05
N ARG A 135 -23.27 6.65 -1.61
CA ARG A 135 -22.35 6.79 -0.47
C ARG A 135 -20.90 6.82 -0.92
N SER A 136 -20.09 7.64 -0.27
CA SER A 136 -18.65 7.63 -0.50
C SER A 136 -18.02 6.40 0.17
N VAL A 137 -17.48 5.49 -0.64
CA VAL A 137 -16.89 4.23 -0.19
C VAL A 137 -15.42 4.20 -0.59
N ARG A 138 -14.57 3.70 0.29
CA ARG A 138 -13.17 3.43 0.00
C ARG A 138 -13.07 2.13 -0.79
N VAL A 139 -12.54 2.22 -1.99
CA VAL A 139 -12.32 1.08 -2.89
C VAL A 139 -10.82 0.81 -2.97
N HIS A 140 -10.44 -0.44 -2.77
CA HIS A 140 -9.09 -0.94 -3.00
C HIS A 140 -8.97 -1.39 -4.45
N LEU A 141 -7.95 -0.93 -5.15
CA LEU A 141 -7.75 -1.19 -6.57
C LEU A 141 -6.58 -2.13 -6.76
N PHE A 142 -6.84 -3.37 -7.11
CA PHE A 142 -5.82 -4.26 -7.64
C PHE A 142 -5.53 -3.87 -9.08
N VAL A 143 -4.25 -3.67 -9.41
CA VAL A 143 -3.83 -3.37 -10.79
C VAL A 143 -2.65 -4.26 -11.14
N MET A 144 -2.78 -4.97 -12.26
CA MET A 144 -1.72 -5.75 -12.87
C MET A 144 -1.41 -5.20 -14.27
N ALA A 145 -0.13 -5.02 -14.57
CA ALA A 145 0.34 -4.55 -15.87
C ALA A 145 1.35 -5.52 -16.45
N LEU A 146 1.18 -5.94 -17.69
CA LEU A 146 2.20 -6.70 -18.41
C LEU A 146 3.37 -5.79 -18.75
N GLY A 147 4.59 -6.30 -18.53
CA GLY A 147 5.81 -5.50 -18.62
C GLY A 147 6.21 -5.12 -20.04
N TYR A 148 5.81 -5.88 -21.05
CA TYR A 148 6.07 -5.61 -22.46
C TYR A 148 4.94 -4.81 -23.10
N SER A 149 3.75 -5.37 -23.21
CA SER A 149 2.62 -4.77 -23.92
C SER A 149 2.01 -3.57 -23.20
N ARG A 150 2.21 -3.43 -21.90
CA ARG A 150 1.55 -2.43 -21.04
C ARG A 150 0.05 -2.67 -20.90
N ARG A 151 -0.43 -3.84 -21.31
CA ARG A 151 -1.82 -4.23 -21.12
C ARG A 151 -2.13 -4.31 -19.63
N LEU A 152 -3.33 -3.83 -19.27
CA LEU A 152 -3.75 -3.70 -17.88
C LEU A 152 -4.87 -4.68 -17.54
N PHE A 153 -4.85 -5.13 -16.30
CA PHE A 153 -6.02 -5.64 -15.59
C PHE A 153 -6.22 -4.80 -14.34
N ALA A 154 -7.46 -4.45 -14.02
CA ALA A 154 -7.78 -3.73 -12.79
C ALA A 154 -9.08 -4.21 -12.20
N ARG A 155 -9.12 -4.33 -10.87
CA ARG A 155 -10.30 -4.72 -10.10
C ARG A 155 -10.44 -3.91 -8.84
N GLY A 156 -11.64 -3.39 -8.57
CA GLY A 156 -12.03 -2.81 -7.30
C GLY A 156 -12.45 -3.89 -6.31
N THR A 157 -12.00 -3.79 -5.07
CA THR A 157 -12.29 -4.74 -4.00
C THR A 157 -12.62 -4.01 -2.70
N GLN A 158 -13.19 -4.73 -1.73
CA GLN A 158 -13.50 -4.19 -0.41
C GLN A 158 -12.31 -4.22 0.54
N ASP A 159 -11.31 -5.09 0.28
CA ASP A 159 -10.12 -5.24 1.11
C ASP A 159 -8.90 -5.67 0.26
N GLU A 160 -7.72 -5.68 0.90
CA GLU A 160 -6.44 -6.13 0.33
C GLU A 160 -5.97 -7.44 0.97
N LYS A 161 -6.87 -8.26 1.53
CA LYS A 161 -6.51 -9.49 2.20
C LYS A 161 -5.95 -10.52 1.22
N LEU A 162 -5.22 -11.50 1.75
CA LEU A 162 -4.56 -12.51 0.94
C LEU A 162 -5.53 -13.33 0.06
N PRO A 163 -6.72 -13.75 0.52
CA PRO A 163 -7.70 -14.41 -0.34
C PRO A 163 -8.15 -13.53 -1.51
N THR A 164 -8.47 -12.27 -1.24
CA THR A 164 -8.84 -11.28 -2.26
C THR A 164 -7.70 -11.05 -3.24
N PHE A 165 -6.46 -10.98 -2.74
CA PHE A 165 -5.27 -10.78 -3.56
C PHE A 165 -5.04 -11.96 -4.52
N ILE A 166 -5.15 -13.19 -4.04
CA ILE A 166 -5.05 -14.41 -4.87
C ILE A 166 -6.18 -14.47 -5.89
N GLY A 167 -7.43 -14.18 -5.48
CA GLY A 167 -8.56 -14.15 -6.41
C GLY A 167 -8.37 -13.14 -7.55
N CYS A 168 -7.85 -11.95 -7.24
CA CYS A 168 -7.53 -10.95 -8.28
C CYS A 168 -6.42 -11.41 -9.25
N HIS A 169 -5.46 -12.22 -8.80
CA HIS A 169 -4.46 -12.81 -9.69
C HIS A 169 -5.10 -13.83 -10.63
N GLU A 170 -5.94 -14.71 -10.12
CA GLU A 170 -6.65 -15.70 -10.93
C GLU A 170 -7.45 -15.03 -12.04
N GLU A 171 -8.23 -14.01 -11.71
CA GLU A 171 -9.00 -13.25 -12.68
C GLU A 171 -8.12 -12.48 -13.68
N ALA A 172 -6.96 -11.97 -13.24
CA ALA A 172 -6.01 -11.33 -14.13
C ALA A 172 -5.40 -12.34 -15.11
N PHE A 173 -5.09 -13.56 -14.67
CA PHE A 173 -4.59 -14.63 -15.53
C PHE A 173 -5.62 -15.05 -16.57
N ASP A 174 -6.89 -15.15 -16.17
CA ASP A 174 -8.01 -15.38 -17.10
C ASP A 174 -8.14 -14.27 -18.14
N HIS A 175 -8.07 -13.01 -17.68
CA HIS A 175 -8.14 -11.83 -18.56
C HIS A 175 -7.03 -11.78 -19.61
N PHE A 176 -5.80 -12.12 -19.21
CA PHE A 176 -4.66 -12.16 -20.14
C PHE A 176 -4.60 -13.46 -20.94
N GLY A 177 -5.35 -14.48 -20.54
CA GLY A 177 -5.31 -15.81 -21.13
C GLY A 177 -4.03 -16.59 -20.82
N GLY A 178 -3.28 -16.17 -19.79
CA GLY A 178 -2.03 -16.78 -19.35
C GLY A 178 -1.28 -15.92 -18.34
N MET A 179 -0.08 -16.37 -17.98
CA MET A 179 0.77 -15.76 -16.95
C MET A 179 2.15 -15.43 -17.52
N THR A 180 2.76 -14.36 -17.01
CA THR A 180 4.18 -14.09 -17.24
C THR A 180 5.07 -14.98 -16.36
N HIS A 181 6.34 -15.10 -16.71
CA HIS A 181 7.32 -15.90 -15.98
C HIS A 181 7.51 -15.44 -14.53
N GLU A 182 7.44 -14.12 -14.30
CA GLU A 182 7.63 -13.53 -12.99
C GLU A 182 6.67 -12.34 -12.79
N TYR A 183 6.32 -12.08 -11.53
CA TYR A 183 5.55 -10.91 -11.14
C TYR A 183 6.30 -10.11 -10.10
N LEU A 184 6.39 -8.79 -10.31
CA LEU A 184 7.05 -7.84 -9.44
C LEU A 184 6.06 -7.15 -8.51
N TYR A 185 6.33 -7.20 -7.20
CA TYR A 185 5.53 -6.64 -6.12
C TYR A 185 6.30 -5.58 -5.34
N ASP A 186 5.58 -4.65 -4.70
CA ASP A 186 6.14 -3.69 -3.75
C ASP A 186 5.92 -4.20 -2.32
N ASN A 187 6.77 -5.09 -1.86
CA ASN A 187 6.83 -5.64 -0.50
C ASN A 187 5.50 -5.67 0.32
N PRO A 188 4.32 -6.00 -0.25
CA PRO A 188 3.10 -6.06 0.55
C PRO A 188 3.18 -7.26 1.50
N LYS A 189 2.61 -7.14 2.71
CA LYS A 189 2.59 -8.21 3.71
C LYS A 189 1.91 -9.49 3.23
N THR A 190 1.05 -9.40 2.24
CA THR A 190 0.44 -10.54 1.55
C THR A 190 1.46 -11.37 0.78
N VAL A 191 2.59 -10.79 0.36
CA VAL A 191 3.66 -11.45 -0.40
C VAL A 191 4.88 -11.72 0.47
N VAL A 192 5.32 -10.73 1.27
CA VAL A 192 6.54 -10.79 2.10
C VAL A 192 6.20 -10.48 3.54
N LEU A 193 6.55 -11.38 4.46
CA LEU A 193 6.35 -11.19 5.91
C LEU A 193 7.45 -10.30 6.50
N SER A 194 8.70 -10.57 6.13
CA SER A 194 9.86 -9.78 6.57
C SER A 194 10.99 -9.84 5.56
N ARG A 195 11.91 -8.90 5.65
CA ARG A 195 13.12 -8.83 4.85
C ARG A 195 14.25 -8.28 5.72
N ASP A 196 15.47 -8.82 5.56
CA ASP A 196 16.64 -8.27 6.22
C ASP A 196 17.03 -6.89 5.65
N PHE A 197 17.84 -6.14 6.39
CA PHE A 197 18.23 -4.78 6.02
C PHE A 197 19.00 -4.73 4.70
N GLU A 198 19.81 -5.75 4.40
CA GLU A 198 20.57 -5.88 3.15
C GLU A 198 19.70 -6.38 1.99
N GLY A 199 18.49 -6.87 2.29
CA GLY A 199 17.55 -7.39 1.31
C GLY A 199 17.95 -8.72 0.69
N SER A 200 18.92 -9.42 1.30
CA SER A 200 19.42 -10.71 0.82
C SER A 200 18.52 -11.88 1.23
N ARG A 201 17.89 -11.79 2.42
CA ARG A 201 16.95 -12.80 2.92
C ARG A 201 15.53 -12.28 2.92
N ILE A 202 14.67 -12.97 2.18
CA ILE A 202 13.23 -12.64 2.06
C ILE A 202 12.46 -13.78 2.73
N GLN A 203 11.66 -13.43 3.74
CA GLN A 203 10.68 -14.33 4.32
C GLN A 203 9.35 -14.15 3.59
N TRP A 204 9.06 -15.06 2.68
CA TRP A 204 7.83 -15.05 1.92
C TRP A 204 6.61 -15.40 2.79
N ASN A 205 5.44 -14.89 2.44
CA ASN A 205 4.20 -15.41 2.97
C ASN A 205 4.03 -16.86 2.46
N PRO A 206 3.93 -17.86 3.34
CA PRO A 206 3.94 -19.27 2.91
C PRO A 206 2.75 -19.62 2.00
N VAL A 207 1.58 -19.05 2.24
CA VAL A 207 0.39 -19.28 1.40
C VAL A 207 0.56 -18.66 0.02
N PHE A 208 1.13 -17.46 -0.06
CA PHE A 208 1.41 -16.82 -1.34
C PHE A 208 2.52 -17.53 -2.12
N TRP A 209 3.54 -18.01 -1.41
CA TRP A 209 4.60 -18.83 -2.02
C TRP A 209 4.05 -20.13 -2.59
N ASP A 210 3.17 -20.82 -1.85
CA ASP A 210 2.49 -22.03 -2.31
C ASP A 210 1.63 -21.74 -3.54
N PHE A 211 0.84 -20.65 -3.52
CA PHE A 211 0.08 -20.19 -4.69
C PHE A 211 0.95 -19.96 -5.92
N SER A 212 2.07 -19.25 -5.75
CA SER A 212 2.99 -18.96 -6.86
C SER A 212 3.62 -20.23 -7.43
N SER A 213 3.99 -21.17 -6.55
CA SER A 213 4.52 -22.49 -6.93
C SER A 213 3.47 -23.36 -7.62
N TYR A 214 2.24 -23.35 -7.10
CA TYR A 214 1.11 -24.05 -7.69
C TYR A 214 0.82 -23.58 -9.11
N ARG A 215 0.81 -22.26 -9.34
CA ARG A 215 0.61 -21.66 -10.67
C ARG A 215 1.87 -21.75 -11.55
N GLY A 216 3.05 -21.76 -10.99
CA GLY A 216 4.32 -21.89 -11.71
C GLY A 216 4.95 -20.55 -12.14
N PHE A 217 4.67 -19.45 -11.46
CA PHE A 217 5.33 -18.17 -11.67
C PHE A 217 6.29 -17.82 -10.53
N GLN A 218 7.28 -16.96 -10.81
CA GLN A 218 8.24 -16.50 -9.82
C GLN A 218 7.81 -15.16 -9.21
N PRO A 219 7.54 -15.07 -7.90
CA PRO A 219 7.35 -13.79 -7.24
C PRO A 219 8.69 -13.07 -7.09
N ARG A 220 8.70 -11.79 -7.42
CA ARG A 220 9.82 -10.86 -7.25
C ARG A 220 9.36 -9.66 -6.42
N VAL A 221 10.25 -9.09 -5.64
CA VAL A 221 9.98 -7.87 -4.89
C VAL A 221 10.99 -6.80 -5.20
N CYS A 222 10.54 -5.54 -5.20
CA CYS A 222 11.39 -4.39 -5.41
C CYS A 222 12.49 -4.34 -4.33
N ARG A 223 13.71 -3.96 -4.71
CA ARG A 223 14.75 -3.67 -3.72
C ARG A 223 14.34 -2.44 -2.90
N PRO A 224 14.60 -2.43 -1.59
CA PRO A 224 14.36 -1.24 -0.78
C PRO A 224 15.03 -0.01 -1.42
N TYR A 225 14.36 1.14 -1.35
CA TYR A 225 14.85 2.43 -1.88
C TYR A 225 15.09 2.52 -3.40
N ARG A 226 14.71 1.49 -4.20
CA ARG A 226 14.69 1.54 -5.66
C ARG A 226 13.27 1.50 -6.22
N ALA A 227 12.47 2.49 -5.88
CA ALA A 227 11.08 2.64 -6.36
C ALA A 227 10.96 2.69 -7.91
N GLN A 228 12.05 3.02 -8.59
CA GLN A 228 12.09 3.19 -10.05
C GLN A 228 11.83 1.89 -10.84
N THR A 229 12.01 0.72 -10.24
CA THR A 229 11.78 -0.58 -10.90
C THR A 229 10.30 -0.87 -11.18
N LYS A 230 9.37 -0.21 -10.49
CA LYS A 230 7.92 -0.47 -10.55
C LYS A 230 7.12 0.62 -11.29
N GLY A 231 7.78 1.55 -11.95
CA GLY A 231 7.14 2.70 -12.61
C GLY A 231 6.05 2.37 -13.64
N LYS A 232 6.02 1.14 -14.17
CA LYS A 232 5.04 0.69 -15.17
C LYS A 232 3.65 0.57 -14.54
N VAL A 233 3.50 -0.16 -13.44
CA VAL A 233 2.21 -0.37 -12.77
C VAL A 233 1.77 0.85 -11.96
N GLU A 234 2.69 1.61 -11.36
CA GLU A 234 2.34 2.86 -10.66
C GLU A 234 1.65 3.86 -11.61
N SER A 235 2.14 3.97 -12.84
CA SER A 235 1.49 4.75 -13.89
C SER A 235 0.11 4.18 -14.23
N GLY A 236 -0.04 2.84 -14.26
CA GLY A 236 -1.31 2.14 -14.43
C GLY A 236 -2.30 2.45 -13.31
N VAL A 237 -1.88 2.38 -12.04
CA VAL A 237 -2.73 2.75 -10.89
C VAL A 237 -3.22 4.19 -10.98
N LYS A 238 -2.33 5.14 -11.31
CA LYS A 238 -2.72 6.55 -11.51
C LYS A 238 -3.72 6.71 -12.66
N TYR A 239 -3.56 5.94 -13.72
CA TYR A 239 -4.42 5.96 -14.89
C TYR A 239 -5.82 5.42 -14.57
N VAL A 240 -5.92 4.29 -13.84
CA VAL A 240 -7.17 3.72 -13.36
C VAL A 240 -7.89 4.69 -12.41
N LYS A 241 -7.18 5.27 -11.42
CA LYS A 241 -7.75 6.27 -10.51
C LYS A 241 -8.31 7.49 -11.24
N ARG A 242 -7.66 7.93 -12.32
CA ARG A 242 -8.15 9.04 -13.15
C ARG A 242 -9.47 8.69 -13.82
N PHE A 243 -9.65 7.46 -14.29
CA PHE A 243 -10.91 6.99 -14.88
C PHE A 243 -12.05 6.99 -13.88
N LEU A 244 -11.79 6.56 -12.63
CA LEU A 244 -12.83 6.46 -11.59
C LEU A 244 -13.20 7.82 -10.96
N ARG A 245 -12.37 8.84 -11.14
CA ARG A 245 -12.59 10.15 -10.51
C ARG A 245 -13.92 10.77 -10.93
N GLY A 246 -14.78 11.10 -9.94
CA GLY A 246 -16.05 11.76 -10.13
C GLY A 246 -17.16 10.86 -10.71
N LYS A 247 -16.94 9.55 -10.80
CA LYS A 247 -17.96 8.59 -11.21
C LYS A 247 -18.70 8.01 -10.02
N ALA A 248 -19.97 7.69 -10.24
CA ALA A 248 -20.84 6.99 -9.29
C ALA A 248 -21.32 5.67 -9.90
N PHE A 249 -21.50 4.68 -9.03
CA PHE A 249 -21.91 3.33 -9.40
C PHE A 249 -22.99 2.82 -8.43
N ASP A 250 -23.82 1.90 -8.90
CA ASP A 250 -24.86 1.29 -8.06
C ASP A 250 -24.30 0.14 -7.20
N SER A 251 -23.21 -0.49 -7.65
CA SER A 251 -22.53 -1.55 -6.92
C SER A 251 -21.03 -1.61 -7.24
N LEU A 252 -20.29 -2.42 -6.47
CA LEU A 252 -18.88 -2.69 -6.75
C LEU A 252 -18.71 -3.52 -8.04
N GLU A 253 -19.66 -4.38 -8.33
CA GLU A 253 -19.72 -5.18 -9.56
C GLU A 253 -19.84 -4.27 -10.78
N GLN A 254 -20.77 -3.30 -10.76
CA GLN A 254 -20.92 -2.32 -11.82
C GLN A 254 -19.65 -1.47 -12.03
N LEU A 255 -18.97 -1.10 -10.93
CA LEU A 255 -17.67 -0.44 -11.01
C LEU A 255 -16.65 -1.32 -11.76
N ASN A 256 -16.60 -2.61 -11.43
CA ASN A 256 -15.67 -3.56 -12.05
C ASN A 256 -16.00 -3.80 -13.53
N GLU A 257 -17.25 -3.93 -13.90
CA GLU A 257 -17.70 -4.02 -15.31
C GLU A 257 -17.30 -2.77 -16.09
N ALA A 258 -17.51 -1.59 -15.52
CA ALA A 258 -17.11 -0.33 -16.12
C ALA A 258 -15.58 -0.22 -16.29
N LEU A 259 -14.80 -0.72 -15.30
CA LEU A 259 -13.34 -0.80 -15.41
C LEU A 259 -12.92 -1.70 -16.56
N MET A 260 -13.47 -2.90 -16.67
CA MET A 260 -13.11 -3.87 -17.71
C MET A 260 -13.48 -3.35 -19.09
N SER A 261 -14.68 -2.76 -19.25
CA SER A 261 -15.10 -2.12 -20.49
C SER A 261 -14.17 -0.97 -20.90
N TRP A 262 -13.80 -0.11 -19.94
CA TRP A 262 -12.88 0.99 -20.21
C TRP A 262 -11.47 0.50 -20.55
N ILE A 263 -10.98 -0.57 -19.90
CA ILE A 263 -9.68 -1.17 -20.24
C ILE A 263 -9.70 -1.62 -21.69
N ALA A 264 -10.71 -2.38 -22.10
CA ALA A 264 -10.81 -2.94 -23.45
C ALA A 264 -10.97 -1.87 -24.53
N THR A 265 -11.77 -0.82 -24.27
CA THR A 265 -12.12 0.16 -25.29
C THR A 265 -11.23 1.39 -25.34
N VAL A 266 -10.58 1.73 -24.22
CA VAL A 266 -9.78 2.97 -24.08
C VAL A 266 -8.34 2.68 -23.69
N ALA A 267 -8.12 1.91 -22.61
CA ALA A 267 -6.79 1.74 -22.09
C ALA A 267 -5.90 0.89 -23.00
N ASP A 268 -6.44 -0.17 -23.61
CA ASP A 268 -5.73 -1.05 -24.53
C ASP A 268 -5.60 -0.45 -25.94
N GLU A 269 -6.50 0.45 -26.32
CA GLU A 269 -6.53 1.07 -27.65
C GLU A 269 -5.79 2.41 -27.76
N ARG A 270 -5.36 3.00 -26.63
CA ARG A 270 -4.59 4.25 -26.66
C ARG A 270 -3.19 4.05 -27.20
N ILE A 271 -2.62 5.08 -27.81
CA ILE A 271 -1.16 5.12 -28.04
C ILE A 271 -0.46 5.34 -26.69
N HIS A 272 0.32 4.36 -26.23
CA HIS A 272 1.02 4.44 -24.97
C HIS A 272 2.22 5.39 -25.03
N GLY A 273 2.32 6.31 -24.06
CA GLY A 273 3.31 7.40 -24.08
C GLY A 273 4.78 6.98 -24.07
N THR A 274 5.09 5.74 -23.66
CA THR A 274 6.48 5.24 -23.66
C THR A 274 6.77 4.32 -24.83
N THR A 275 5.84 3.43 -25.18
CA THR A 275 6.05 2.45 -26.27
C THR A 275 5.65 3.01 -27.64
N HIS A 276 4.90 4.12 -27.67
CA HIS A 276 4.34 4.74 -28.87
C HIS A 276 3.52 3.78 -29.75
N ARG A 277 3.01 2.70 -29.14
CA ARG A 277 2.15 1.68 -29.76
C ARG A 277 0.94 1.41 -28.89
N LYS A 278 -0.08 0.78 -29.45
CA LYS A 278 -1.25 0.35 -28.70
C LYS A 278 -0.92 -0.89 -27.86
N PRO A 279 -1.34 -0.94 -26.57
CA PRO A 279 -1.22 -2.16 -25.76
C PRO A 279 -1.87 -3.38 -26.40
N SER A 280 -3.02 -3.24 -27.05
CA SER A 280 -3.70 -4.32 -27.78
C SER A 280 -2.85 -4.93 -28.88
N GLU A 281 -2.18 -4.12 -29.70
CA GLU A 281 -1.31 -4.56 -30.78
C GLU A 281 -0.05 -5.28 -30.23
N MET A 282 0.60 -4.68 -29.23
CA MET A 282 1.76 -5.28 -28.59
C MET A 282 1.42 -6.59 -27.88
N PHE A 283 0.20 -6.71 -27.36
CA PHE A 283 -0.25 -7.93 -26.72
C PHE A 283 -0.36 -9.11 -27.68
N LEU A 284 -0.64 -8.88 -28.96
CA LEU A 284 -0.64 -9.95 -29.97
C LEU A 284 0.73 -10.61 -30.11
N GLU A 285 1.82 -9.87 -29.86
CA GLU A 285 3.19 -10.40 -29.86
C GLU A 285 3.54 -11.12 -28.55
N GLU A 286 2.84 -10.79 -27.44
CA GLU A 286 3.13 -11.30 -26.09
C GLU A 286 2.26 -12.51 -25.71
N LYS A 287 1.02 -12.58 -26.17
CA LYS A 287 0.01 -13.55 -25.71
C LYS A 287 0.45 -15.02 -25.85
N ASP A 288 1.13 -15.36 -26.94
CA ASP A 288 1.56 -16.73 -27.23
C ASP A 288 2.80 -17.15 -26.40
N LEU A 289 3.43 -16.19 -25.70
CA LEU A 289 4.58 -16.39 -24.82
C LEU A 289 4.17 -16.42 -23.33
N LEU A 290 2.88 -16.24 -23.04
CA LEU A 290 2.36 -16.40 -21.69
C LEU A 290 2.22 -17.90 -21.37
N HIS A 291 2.53 -18.26 -20.12
CA HIS A 291 2.33 -19.62 -19.63
C HIS A 291 0.85 -19.91 -19.42
N ASP A 292 0.37 -21.05 -19.89
CA ASP A 292 -0.99 -21.48 -19.67
C ASP A 292 -1.23 -21.80 -18.18
N HIS A 293 -2.32 -21.28 -17.63
CA HIS A 293 -2.76 -21.52 -16.24
C HIS A 293 -4.00 -22.41 -16.16
N ARG A 294 -4.67 -22.67 -17.31
CA ARG A 294 -5.96 -23.36 -17.38
C ARG A 294 -5.87 -24.87 -17.13
N GLY A 295 -4.68 -25.44 -17.24
CA GLY A 295 -4.45 -26.86 -16.96
C GLY A 295 -4.59 -27.27 -15.48
N ARG A 296 -4.82 -26.28 -14.57
CA ARG A 296 -4.99 -26.53 -13.13
C ARG A 296 -6.25 -25.83 -12.63
N PRO A 297 -7.01 -26.45 -11.73
CA PRO A 297 -8.18 -25.83 -11.11
C PRO A 297 -7.79 -24.53 -10.37
N PRO A 298 -8.76 -23.64 -10.07
CA PRO A 298 -8.48 -22.46 -9.25
C PRO A 298 -7.80 -22.84 -7.93
N TYR A 299 -6.84 -22.00 -7.50
CA TYR A 299 -6.11 -22.22 -6.26
C TYR A 299 -7.05 -22.05 -5.05
N VAL A 300 -7.14 -23.07 -4.24
CA VAL A 300 -7.90 -23.03 -2.98
C VAL A 300 -6.92 -22.78 -1.85
N ILE A 301 -7.11 -21.66 -1.15
CA ILE A 301 -6.34 -21.39 0.07
C ILE A 301 -6.74 -22.44 1.09
N GLN A 302 -5.81 -23.33 1.39
CA GLN A 302 -5.95 -24.22 2.50
C GLN A 302 -5.52 -23.45 3.76
N ASP A 303 -6.49 -22.99 4.54
CA ASP A 303 -6.22 -22.43 5.86
C ASP A 303 -5.70 -23.54 6.76
N ARG A 304 -4.37 -23.75 6.77
CA ARG A 304 -3.71 -24.75 7.61
C ARG A 304 -3.00 -24.08 8.76
N ALA A 305 -3.20 -24.61 9.95
CA ALA A 305 -2.55 -24.12 11.16
C ALA A 305 -2.07 -25.28 12.02
N LEU A 306 -0.77 -25.32 12.30
CA LEU A 306 -0.21 -26.21 13.32
C LEU A 306 -0.63 -25.69 14.70
N ARG A 307 -1.21 -26.57 15.51
CA ARG A 307 -1.67 -26.30 16.88
C ARG A 307 -1.27 -27.44 17.80
N HIS A 308 -1.16 -27.14 19.08
CA HIS A 308 -1.10 -28.18 20.12
C HIS A 308 -2.48 -28.31 20.74
N VAL A 309 -2.90 -29.53 20.95
CA VAL A 309 -4.15 -29.81 21.66
C VAL A 309 -4.00 -29.41 23.12
N ALA A 310 -4.81 -28.47 23.57
CA ALA A 310 -4.76 -27.97 24.95
C ALA A 310 -5.29 -29.04 25.96
N LYS A 311 -5.01 -28.83 27.25
CA LYS A 311 -5.43 -29.76 28.30
C LYS A 311 -6.95 -29.93 28.40
N ASP A 312 -7.73 -29.02 27.89
CA ASP A 312 -9.18 -29.07 27.78
C ASP A 312 -9.68 -29.77 26.51
N CYS A 313 -8.81 -30.51 25.80
CA CYS A 313 -9.07 -31.19 24.56
C CYS A 313 -9.51 -30.30 23.42
N LEU A 314 -9.13 -29.01 23.43
CA LEU A 314 -9.50 -28.03 22.42
C LEU A 314 -8.29 -27.55 21.63
N VAL A 315 -8.53 -27.24 20.36
CA VAL A 315 -7.61 -26.51 19.49
C VAL A 315 -8.25 -25.21 19.02
N SER A 316 -7.46 -24.15 18.92
CA SER A 316 -7.93 -22.85 18.44
C SER A 316 -7.69 -22.73 16.94
N PHE A 317 -8.74 -22.33 16.21
CA PHE A 317 -8.68 -22.01 14.79
C PHE A 317 -9.63 -20.85 14.49
N GLU A 318 -9.14 -19.79 13.82
CA GLU A 318 -9.91 -18.57 13.48
C GLU A 318 -10.69 -17.95 14.64
N THR A 319 -10.05 -17.81 15.81
CA THR A 319 -10.67 -17.33 17.06
C THR A 319 -11.73 -18.25 17.67
N ASN A 320 -12.08 -19.37 17.03
CA ASN A 320 -12.99 -20.40 17.52
C ASN A 320 -12.20 -21.58 18.10
N ARG A 321 -12.88 -22.45 18.86
CA ARG A 321 -12.28 -23.62 19.49
C ARG A 321 -13.02 -24.90 19.03
N TYR A 322 -12.25 -25.97 18.77
CA TYR A 322 -12.77 -27.23 18.26
C TYR A 322 -12.21 -28.37 19.10
N SER A 323 -13.07 -29.32 19.50
CA SER A 323 -12.66 -30.45 20.33
C SER A 323 -11.88 -31.48 19.53
N VAL A 324 -10.95 -32.16 20.21
CA VAL A 324 -10.14 -33.23 19.68
C VAL A 324 -10.17 -34.38 20.71
N PRO A 325 -10.15 -35.67 20.32
CA PRO A 325 -10.13 -36.76 21.27
C PRO A 325 -8.99 -36.58 22.30
N PHE A 326 -9.31 -36.83 23.57
CA PHE A 326 -8.42 -36.57 24.72
C PHE A 326 -7.04 -37.20 24.60
N ARG A 327 -6.94 -38.34 23.89
CA ARG A 327 -5.67 -39.06 23.65
C ARG A 327 -4.62 -38.20 22.90
N PHE A 328 -5.04 -37.14 22.23
CA PHE A 328 -4.16 -36.23 21.52
C PHE A 328 -3.76 -34.98 22.34
N VAL A 329 -4.17 -34.88 23.60
CA VAL A 329 -3.80 -33.78 24.47
C VAL A 329 -2.28 -33.63 24.55
N GLY A 330 -1.78 -32.38 24.34
CA GLY A 330 -0.36 -32.07 24.30
C GLY A 330 0.34 -32.39 22.97
N GLN A 331 -0.32 -33.06 22.04
CA GLN A 331 0.26 -33.41 20.75
C GLN A 331 0.05 -32.32 19.72
N PRO A 332 0.97 -32.19 18.73
CA PRO A 332 0.80 -31.30 17.60
C PRO A 332 -0.25 -31.85 16.64
N VAL A 333 -1.15 -31.01 16.18
CA VAL A 333 -2.15 -31.33 15.16
C VAL A 333 -2.17 -30.25 14.09
N GLU A 334 -2.44 -30.65 12.86
CA GLU A 334 -2.67 -29.73 11.76
C GLU A 334 -4.18 -29.49 11.63
N VAL A 335 -4.61 -28.25 11.73
CA VAL A 335 -6.01 -27.84 11.58
C VAL A 335 -6.18 -27.19 10.22
N GLN A 336 -7.07 -27.73 9.41
CA GLN A 336 -7.37 -27.24 8.06
C GLN A 336 -8.81 -26.73 7.99
N GLY A 337 -8.99 -25.47 7.56
CA GLY A 337 -10.30 -24.89 7.27
C GLY A 337 -10.73 -25.13 5.83
N GLU A 338 -11.95 -25.62 5.65
CA GLU A 338 -12.68 -25.62 4.38
C GLU A 338 -13.87 -24.65 4.45
N ALA A 339 -14.62 -24.50 3.37
CA ALA A 339 -15.73 -23.54 3.30
C ALA A 339 -16.73 -23.69 4.48
N ASN A 340 -17.13 -24.93 4.79
CA ASN A 340 -18.13 -25.25 5.81
C ASN A 340 -17.65 -26.26 6.88
N ARG A 341 -16.39 -26.69 6.83
CA ARG A 341 -15.82 -27.71 7.73
C ARG A 341 -14.44 -27.30 8.24
N VAL A 342 -14.09 -27.83 9.39
CA VAL A 342 -12.74 -27.81 9.95
C VAL A 342 -12.26 -29.24 10.09
N LEU A 343 -11.16 -29.56 9.44
CA LEU A 343 -10.52 -30.86 9.45
C LEU A 343 -9.29 -30.80 10.35
N ILE A 344 -9.11 -31.78 11.20
CA ILE A 344 -7.97 -31.86 12.12
C ILE A 344 -7.21 -33.14 11.84
N TYR A 345 -5.92 -32.99 11.58
CA TYR A 345 -5.01 -34.09 11.24
C TYR A 345 -3.93 -34.25 12.31
N HIS A 346 -3.53 -35.50 12.55
CA HIS A 346 -2.33 -35.82 13.34
C HIS A 346 -1.49 -36.81 12.54
N ASP A 347 -0.21 -36.52 12.38
CA ASP A 347 0.75 -37.26 11.55
C ASP A 347 0.20 -37.59 10.14
N GLY A 348 -0.44 -36.61 9.50
CA GLY A 348 -1.02 -36.76 8.17
C GLY A 348 -2.33 -37.55 8.10
N LYS A 349 -2.84 -38.07 9.21
CA LYS A 349 -4.12 -38.82 9.27
C LYS A 349 -5.24 -37.92 9.78
N LEU A 350 -6.35 -37.87 9.07
CA LEU A 350 -7.56 -37.15 9.53
C LEU A 350 -8.10 -37.83 10.81
N ILE A 351 -8.16 -37.04 11.89
CA ILE A 351 -8.64 -37.54 13.20
C ILE A 351 -10.01 -37.00 13.58
N VAL A 352 -10.35 -35.76 13.11
CA VAL A 352 -11.62 -35.11 13.43
C VAL A 352 -12.09 -34.23 12.27
N THR A 353 -13.42 -34.19 12.09
CA THR A 353 -14.10 -33.22 11.23
C THR A 353 -15.19 -32.52 12.03
N HIS A 354 -15.16 -31.20 12.06
CA HIS A 354 -16.20 -30.35 12.66
C HIS A 354 -16.88 -29.48 11.63
N PRO A 355 -18.14 -29.08 11.82
CA PRO A 355 -18.70 -27.93 11.11
C PRO A 355 -17.92 -26.67 11.45
N ARG A 356 -17.64 -25.82 10.46
CA ARG A 356 -16.96 -24.55 10.68
C ARG A 356 -17.90 -23.59 11.42
N CYS A 357 -17.44 -23.01 12.52
CA CYS A 357 -18.23 -22.03 13.26
C CYS A 357 -18.36 -20.72 12.49
N GLU A 358 -19.58 -20.23 12.34
CA GLU A 358 -19.83 -18.87 11.88
C GLU A 358 -19.64 -17.90 13.06
N GLY A 359 -18.87 -16.82 12.85
CA GLY A 359 -18.56 -15.80 13.85
C GLY A 359 -17.31 -16.11 14.68
N ARG A 360 -17.17 -15.43 15.83
CA ARG A 360 -15.96 -15.46 16.67
C ARG A 360 -16.25 -16.00 18.06
N HIS A 361 -15.20 -16.54 18.72
CA HIS A 361 -15.20 -17.00 20.12
C HIS A 361 -16.22 -18.11 20.41
N ARG A 362 -16.56 -18.90 19.42
CA ARG A 362 -17.42 -20.08 19.57
C ARG A 362 -16.61 -21.33 19.88
N CYS A 363 -17.26 -22.29 20.55
CA CYS A 363 -16.67 -23.58 20.86
C CYS A 363 -17.54 -24.68 20.28
N GLN A 364 -16.96 -25.48 19.38
CA GLN A 364 -17.59 -26.66 18.79
C GLN A 364 -17.02 -27.90 19.45
N THR A 365 -17.86 -28.64 20.20
CA THR A 365 -17.43 -29.79 20.98
C THR A 365 -18.21 -31.05 20.58
N ASP A 366 -17.51 -32.17 20.52
CA ASP A 366 -18.10 -33.50 20.44
C ASP A 366 -17.86 -34.22 21.77
N ARG A 367 -18.94 -34.74 22.40
CA ARG A 367 -18.88 -35.46 23.69
C ARG A 367 -18.03 -36.70 23.59
N ALA A 368 -18.01 -37.38 22.45
CA ALA A 368 -17.22 -38.59 22.21
C ALA A 368 -15.71 -38.32 22.42
N HIS A 369 -15.24 -37.11 22.22
CA HIS A 369 -13.83 -36.74 22.38
C HIS A 369 -13.37 -36.78 23.85
N TYR A 370 -14.28 -36.77 24.79
CA TYR A 370 -14.02 -36.75 26.23
C TYR A 370 -14.26 -38.17 26.87
N THR A 371 -14.73 -39.15 26.10
CA THR A 371 -14.98 -40.49 26.59
C THR A 371 -13.67 -41.18 26.98
N GLY A 372 -13.57 -41.62 28.23
CA GLY A 372 -12.35 -42.24 28.78
C GLY A 372 -11.47 -41.28 29.58
N ILE A 373 -11.83 -40.00 29.73
CA ILE A 373 -11.24 -39.17 30.75
C ILE A 373 -11.73 -39.67 32.11
N TYR A 374 -10.86 -40.30 32.88
CA TYR A 374 -11.16 -40.64 34.27
C TYR A 374 -11.38 -39.32 35.02
N HIS A 375 -12.61 -39.03 35.40
CA HIS A 375 -12.86 -38.13 36.51
C HIS A 375 -12.18 -38.78 37.71
N ARG A 376 -11.03 -38.25 38.16
CA ARG A 376 -10.66 -38.48 39.56
C ARG A 376 -11.86 -38.00 40.35
N GLU A 377 -12.58 -38.97 41.00
CA GLU A 377 -13.57 -38.61 41.97
C GLU A 377 -12.92 -37.58 42.87
N ARG A 378 -13.45 -36.38 42.93
CA ARG A 378 -13.01 -35.41 43.90
C ARG A 378 -13.17 -36.13 45.22
N PRO A 379 -12.11 -36.30 46.04
CA PRO A 379 -12.28 -36.86 47.36
C PRO A 379 -13.41 -36.08 48.00
N ASP A 380 -14.36 -36.80 48.58
CA ASP A 380 -15.57 -36.21 49.15
C ASP A 380 -15.12 -35.13 50.16
N MET A 381 -15.16 -33.88 49.74
CA MET A 381 -14.72 -32.73 50.57
C MET A 381 -15.69 -32.49 51.70
N THR A 382 -16.83 -33.19 51.74
CA THR A 382 -17.75 -33.14 52.89
C THR A 382 -17.19 -33.84 54.12
N ALA A 383 -16.18 -34.71 53.98
CA ALA A 383 -15.54 -35.40 55.11
C ALA A 383 -14.42 -34.53 55.79
N LEU A 384 -13.92 -33.53 55.13
CA LEU A 384 -12.97 -32.56 55.73
C LEU A 384 -13.72 -31.40 56.37
N ARG A 385 -14.40 -31.69 57.49
CA ARG A 385 -14.82 -30.59 58.38
C ARG A 385 -13.55 -30.05 59.05
N PHE A 386 -12.85 -29.12 58.39
CA PHE A 386 -12.04 -28.20 59.12
C PHE A 386 -12.99 -27.29 59.92
N PRO A 387 -12.84 -27.16 61.23
CA PRO A 387 -13.52 -26.09 61.92
C PRO A 387 -13.05 -24.78 61.31
N LEU A 388 -13.87 -24.21 60.46
CA LEU A 388 -13.63 -22.85 60.03
C LEU A 388 -13.64 -21.99 61.29
N PRO A 389 -12.60 -21.21 61.56
CA PRO A 389 -12.66 -20.19 62.60
C PRO A 389 -13.89 -19.33 62.27
N PRO A 390 -14.61 -18.84 63.30
CA PRO A 390 -15.75 -17.98 63.07
C PRO A 390 -15.30 -16.82 62.19
N VAL A 391 -15.84 -16.82 60.98
CA VAL A 391 -15.62 -15.71 60.04
C VAL A 391 -16.39 -14.55 60.66
N ASP A 392 -15.68 -13.62 61.23
CA ASP A 392 -16.24 -12.35 61.63
C ASP A 392 -16.74 -11.67 60.33
N THR A 393 -18.06 -11.70 60.15
CA THR A 393 -18.72 -11.18 58.97
C THR A 393 -19.04 -9.68 59.08
N GLU A 394 -18.44 -9.01 60.07
CA GLU A 394 -18.52 -7.53 60.08
C GLU A 394 -17.67 -7.00 58.90
N VAL A 395 -18.40 -6.69 57.83
CA VAL A 395 -17.82 -5.92 56.76
C VAL A 395 -17.54 -4.52 57.28
N GLN A 396 -16.27 -4.23 57.58
CA GLN A 396 -15.85 -2.87 57.86
C GLN A 396 -16.07 -2.01 56.61
N VAL A 397 -17.13 -1.22 56.63
CA VAL A 397 -17.34 -0.16 55.66
C VAL A 397 -16.30 0.91 55.91
N ARG A 398 -15.26 0.96 55.10
CA ARG A 398 -14.26 2.03 55.15
C ARG A 398 -14.75 3.22 54.35
N ASP A 399 -14.58 4.41 54.91
CA ASP A 399 -14.91 5.67 54.24
C ASP A 399 -14.11 5.79 52.91
N LEU A 400 -14.73 6.32 51.88
CA LEU A 400 -14.08 6.58 50.59
C LEU A 400 -12.79 7.42 50.71
N ALA A 401 -12.71 8.31 51.70
CA ALA A 401 -11.55 9.12 52.01
C ALA A 401 -10.28 8.25 52.34
N PHE A 402 -10.45 7.00 52.81
CA PHE A 402 -9.36 6.09 53.02
C PHE A 402 -8.69 5.65 51.69
N TYR A 403 -9.47 5.51 50.64
CA TYR A 403 -8.93 5.10 49.34
C TYR A 403 -8.36 6.30 48.57
N GLU A 404 -8.88 7.51 48.77
CA GLU A 404 -8.30 8.72 48.19
C GLU A 404 -6.89 9.00 48.75
N GLY A 405 -6.68 8.79 50.03
CA GLY A 405 -5.35 8.93 50.66
C GLY A 405 -4.31 7.90 50.17
N LEU A 406 -4.75 6.74 49.67
CA LEU A 406 -3.85 5.74 49.06
C LEU A 406 -3.41 6.12 47.61
N VAL A 407 -4.23 6.88 46.92
CA VAL A 407 -3.93 7.35 45.56
C VAL A 407 -2.95 8.54 45.60
N GLU A 408 -3.11 9.44 46.57
CA GLU A 408 -2.21 10.60 46.75
C GLU A 408 -0.83 10.24 47.33
N GLY A 409 -0.71 9.13 48.09
CA GLY A 409 0.56 8.65 48.68
C GLY A 409 1.49 7.87 47.77
N GLY A 410 1.09 7.55 46.53
CA GLY A 410 1.82 6.73 45.56
C GLY A 410 2.74 7.48 44.61
N ALA A 411 2.90 8.78 44.76
CA ALA A 411 3.82 9.60 43.95
C ALA A 411 5.05 10.02 44.78
N ARG A 412 5.99 9.11 44.95
CA ARG A 412 7.39 9.43 45.24
C ARG A 412 8.31 8.41 44.60
#